data_ba9d0023480f58a4888aac6735ee4a0d
#
_entry.id   ba9d0023480f58a4888aac6735ee4a0d
#
_cell.length_a   1.000
_cell.length_b   1.000
_cell.length_c   1.000
_cell.angle_alpha   90.00
_cell.angle_beta   90.00
_cell.angle_gamma   90.00
#
_symmetry.space_group_name_H-M   'P 1'
#
loop_
_entity.id
_entity.type
_entity.pdbx_description
1 polymer ?
#
loop_
_entity_poly.entity_id
_entity_poly.type
_entity_poly.pdbx_seq_one_letter_code
_entity_poly.pdbx_strand_id
1 'polypeptide(L)'
;MRRVLTTIISLVFATALFAQEAHLKFKGVPIDGSLTEFVSRMKTAGFTHIGTKDGIAILEGDFAGYKNCNVGVYTVKPLNIVSKIVVLFDDSDKWSDLESDYNLLKELLTEKYGAPAQVIEKFEGKPLDDNDKFFAVKMDECTWASLFKTESGDIELVIHSENFKPRIILRYRDKINTEKVRQQALEDL
;
A
#
# COMPACT_ATOMS: atom_id res chain seq x y z
N MET A 1 -38.30 -8.65 -63.72
CA MET A 1 -38.21 -8.01 -62.38
C MET A 1 -37.16 -8.79 -61.57
N ARG A 2 -35.96 -8.28 -61.49
CA ARG A 2 -34.83 -8.88 -60.75
C ARG A 2 -34.79 -8.26 -59.35
N ARG A 3 -35.02 -9.02 -58.30
CA ARG A 3 -34.87 -8.59 -56.91
C ARG A 3 -33.40 -8.77 -56.52
N VAL A 4 -32.70 -7.65 -56.30
CA VAL A 4 -31.34 -7.62 -55.74
C VAL A 4 -31.48 -7.71 -54.23
N LEU A 5 -31.00 -8.80 -53.64
CA LEU A 5 -30.94 -9.03 -52.21
C LEU A 5 -29.61 -8.48 -51.70
N THR A 6 -29.66 -7.34 -51.07
CA THR A 6 -28.45 -6.70 -50.49
C THR A 6 -28.24 -7.26 -49.08
N THR A 7 -27.25 -8.15 -48.93
CA THR A 7 -26.85 -8.71 -47.64
C THR A 7 -25.91 -7.73 -46.99
N ILE A 8 -26.32 -7.07 -45.90
CA ILE A 8 -25.50 -6.20 -45.05
C ILE A 8 -24.73 -7.13 -44.10
N ILE A 9 -23.43 -7.30 -44.31
CA ILE A 9 -22.51 -7.96 -43.37
C ILE A 9 -22.13 -6.95 -42.33
N SER A 10 -22.75 -7.02 -41.14
CA SER A 10 -22.34 -6.26 -39.97
C SER A 10 -21.05 -6.85 -39.40
N LEU A 11 -19.91 -6.20 -39.66
CA LEU A 11 -18.62 -6.52 -39.06
C LEU A 11 -18.60 -6.04 -37.60
N VAL A 12 -18.90 -6.94 -36.66
CA VAL A 12 -18.76 -6.66 -35.23
C VAL A 12 -17.25 -6.66 -34.90
N PHE A 13 -16.63 -5.49 -34.81
CA PHE A 13 -15.32 -5.32 -34.20
C PHE A 13 -15.43 -5.56 -32.70
N ALA A 14 -15.13 -6.77 -32.25
CA ALA A 14 -14.85 -7.05 -30.86
C ALA A 14 -13.51 -6.38 -30.51
N THR A 15 -13.53 -5.16 -30.00
CA THR A 15 -12.38 -4.56 -29.35
C THR A 15 -12.14 -5.31 -28.05
N ALA A 16 -11.22 -6.27 -28.05
CA ALA A 16 -10.67 -6.83 -26.84
C ALA A 16 -9.94 -5.66 -26.13
N LEU A 17 -10.58 -5.05 -25.15
CA LEU A 17 -9.96 -4.20 -24.17
C LEU A 17 -9.00 -5.09 -23.38
N PHE A 18 -7.74 -5.17 -23.80
CA PHE A 18 -6.67 -5.62 -22.93
C PHE A 18 -6.65 -4.63 -21.77
N ALA A 19 -7.20 -5.03 -20.63
CA ALA A 19 -7.03 -4.30 -19.40
C ALA A 19 -5.52 -4.26 -19.14
N GLN A 20 -4.89 -3.12 -19.48
CA GLN A 20 -3.49 -2.90 -19.16
C GLN A 20 -3.38 -2.97 -17.65
N GLU A 21 -2.59 -3.91 -17.13
CA GLU A 21 -2.37 -4.00 -15.68
C GLU A 21 -1.95 -2.63 -15.16
N ALA A 22 -2.74 -2.08 -14.26
CA ALA A 22 -2.52 -0.73 -13.75
C ALA A 22 -1.68 -0.81 -12.48
N HIS A 23 -0.71 0.10 -12.34
CA HIS A 23 0.05 0.25 -11.10
C HIS A 23 -0.86 0.57 -9.91
N LEU A 24 -0.53 0.03 -8.74
CA LEU A 24 -1.16 0.43 -7.49
C LEU A 24 -0.97 1.94 -7.30
N LYS A 25 -1.98 2.62 -6.76
CA LYS A 25 -1.94 4.07 -6.57
C LYS A 25 -1.89 4.45 -5.10
N PHE A 26 -1.02 5.40 -4.76
CA PHE A 26 -0.99 6.08 -3.47
C PHE A 26 -1.44 7.54 -3.66
N LYS A 27 -2.51 7.98 -2.97
CA LYS A 27 -3.12 9.33 -3.15
C LYS A 27 -3.39 9.68 -4.63
N GLY A 28 -3.82 8.69 -5.42
CA GLY A 28 -4.06 8.86 -6.85
C GLY A 28 -2.82 8.81 -7.75
N VAL A 29 -1.62 8.84 -7.17
CA VAL A 29 -0.33 8.77 -7.88
C VAL A 29 0.06 7.30 -8.10
N PRO A 30 0.27 6.82 -9.35
CA PRO A 30 0.75 5.47 -9.61
C PRO A 30 2.13 5.24 -8.95
N ILE A 31 2.30 4.09 -8.27
CA ILE A 31 3.55 3.67 -7.66
C ILE A 31 4.48 3.15 -8.75
N ASP A 32 5.11 4.06 -9.47
CA ASP A 32 5.96 3.76 -10.62
C ASP A 32 6.95 4.89 -10.90
N GLY A 33 7.91 4.62 -11.80
CA GLY A 33 8.92 5.55 -12.26
C GLY A 33 10.12 5.66 -11.32
N SER A 34 11.02 6.58 -11.63
CA SER A 34 12.17 6.88 -10.78
C SER A 34 11.75 7.56 -9.47
N LEU A 35 12.63 7.48 -8.45
CA LEU A 35 12.39 8.14 -7.16
C LEU A 35 12.11 9.65 -7.32
N THR A 36 12.89 10.32 -8.17
CA THR A 36 12.76 11.77 -8.40
C THR A 36 11.41 12.13 -9.04
N GLU A 37 10.98 11.37 -10.04
CA GLU A 37 9.69 11.59 -10.70
C GLU A 37 8.52 11.35 -9.75
N PHE A 38 8.58 10.26 -8.96
CA PHE A 38 7.55 9.96 -7.98
C PHE A 38 7.46 11.05 -6.90
N VAL A 39 8.60 11.47 -6.33
CA VAL A 39 8.66 12.58 -5.36
C VAL A 39 8.07 13.86 -5.95
N SER A 40 8.35 14.18 -7.21
CA SER A 40 7.77 15.34 -7.89
C SER A 40 6.24 15.27 -7.96
N ARG A 41 5.70 14.09 -8.33
CA ARG A 41 4.23 13.86 -8.37
C ARG A 41 3.60 13.97 -6.98
N MET A 42 4.28 13.44 -5.95
CA MET A 42 3.80 13.52 -4.56
C MET A 42 3.78 14.94 -4.02
N LYS A 43 4.76 15.79 -4.40
CA LYS A 43 4.72 17.23 -4.08
C LYS A 43 3.47 17.90 -4.65
N THR A 44 3.11 17.58 -5.90
CA THR A 44 1.88 18.07 -6.51
C THR A 44 0.62 17.55 -5.80
N ALA A 45 0.69 16.35 -5.20
CA ALA A 45 -0.38 15.75 -4.40
C ALA A 45 -0.44 16.28 -2.94
N GLY A 46 0.37 17.30 -2.59
CA GLY A 46 0.32 17.99 -1.30
C GLY A 46 1.29 17.46 -0.25
N PHE A 47 2.30 16.66 -0.63
CA PHE A 47 3.34 16.19 0.28
C PHE A 47 4.59 17.05 0.22
N THR A 48 5.27 17.21 1.34
CA THR A 48 6.57 17.86 1.45
C THR A 48 7.68 16.82 1.42
N HIS A 49 8.73 17.01 0.63
CA HIS A 49 9.91 16.14 0.64
C HIS A 49 10.86 16.61 1.76
N ILE A 50 11.02 15.75 2.75
CA ILE A 50 11.86 16.04 3.94
C ILE A 50 13.32 15.72 3.67
N GLY A 51 13.59 14.66 2.92
CA GLY A 51 14.95 14.24 2.57
C GLY A 51 15.01 12.88 1.90
N THR A 52 16.23 12.49 1.52
CA THR A 52 16.50 11.15 0.99
C THR A 52 17.69 10.55 1.73
N LYS A 53 17.50 9.35 2.28
CA LYS A 53 18.52 8.60 2.98
C LYS A 53 18.55 7.16 2.47
N ASP A 54 19.71 6.65 2.15
CA ASP A 54 19.93 5.26 1.70
C ASP A 54 19.05 4.84 0.51
N GLY A 55 18.74 5.79 -0.40
CA GLY A 55 17.87 5.55 -1.56
C GLY A 55 16.37 5.55 -1.24
N ILE A 56 15.97 5.91 -0.02
CA ILE A 56 14.58 6.05 0.41
C ILE A 56 14.27 7.54 0.52
N ALA A 57 13.27 8.04 -0.23
CA ALA A 57 12.77 9.38 -0.01
C ALA A 57 11.77 9.39 1.15
N ILE A 58 11.90 10.40 2.00
CA ILE A 58 10.99 10.65 3.13
C ILE A 58 10.15 11.87 2.78
N LEU A 59 8.84 11.68 2.79
CA LEU A 59 7.84 12.70 2.56
C LEU A 59 7.02 12.89 3.83
N GLU A 60 6.41 14.06 3.99
CA GLU A 60 5.46 14.37 5.04
C GLU A 60 4.18 14.94 4.43
N GLY A 61 3.02 14.52 4.91
CA GLY A 61 1.74 15.06 4.45
C GLY A 61 0.53 14.41 5.10
N ASP A 62 -0.65 14.96 4.82
CA ASP A 62 -1.91 14.50 5.38
C ASP A 62 -2.41 13.24 4.67
N PHE A 63 -2.78 12.20 5.43
CA PHE A 63 -3.25 10.96 4.89
C PHE A 63 -4.39 10.34 5.73
N ALA A 64 -5.47 9.92 5.08
CA ALA A 64 -6.62 9.23 5.69
C ALA A 64 -7.23 9.96 6.91
N GLY A 65 -7.19 11.32 6.94
CA GLY A 65 -7.66 12.13 8.06
C GLY A 65 -6.57 12.45 9.10
N TYR A 66 -5.46 11.75 9.09
CA TYR A 66 -4.31 12.00 9.96
C TYR A 66 -3.41 13.09 9.39
N LYS A 67 -2.82 13.91 10.27
CA LYS A 67 -1.97 15.03 9.91
C LYS A 67 -0.50 14.61 9.93
N ASN A 68 0.30 15.24 9.05
CA ASN A 68 1.76 15.16 9.04
C ASN A 68 2.32 13.71 9.08
N CYS A 69 1.63 12.76 8.42
CA CYS A 69 2.12 11.39 8.33
C CYS A 69 3.47 11.34 7.61
N ASN A 70 4.41 10.56 8.16
CA ASN A 70 5.67 10.26 7.49
C ASN A 70 5.49 9.17 6.44
N VAL A 71 5.96 9.43 5.23
CA VAL A 71 5.81 8.52 4.09
C VAL A 71 7.17 8.17 3.49
N GLY A 72 7.57 6.92 3.63
CA GLY A 72 8.77 6.38 3.00
C GLY A 72 8.47 5.88 1.58
N VAL A 73 9.24 6.35 0.61
CA VAL A 73 9.18 5.92 -0.80
C VAL A 73 10.39 5.06 -1.10
N TYR A 74 10.14 3.80 -1.44
CA TYR A 74 11.19 2.80 -1.64
C TYR A 74 11.31 2.42 -3.12
N THR A 75 12.55 2.37 -3.59
CA THR A 75 12.89 1.80 -4.88
C THR A 75 13.42 0.37 -4.73
N VAL A 76 13.31 -0.43 -5.77
CA VAL A 76 13.88 -1.78 -5.82
C VAL A 76 15.06 -1.80 -6.79
N LYS A 77 16.19 -2.35 -6.34
CA LYS A 77 17.39 -2.59 -7.15
C LYS A 77 17.22 -3.88 -7.97
N PRO A 78 17.83 -4.01 -9.15
CA PRO A 78 18.76 -3.06 -9.77
C PRO A 78 18.08 -1.92 -10.54
N LEU A 79 16.78 -1.99 -10.83
CA LEU A 79 16.05 -1.06 -11.71
C LEU A 79 15.87 0.34 -11.11
N ASN A 80 16.03 0.50 -9.80
CA ASN A 80 15.80 1.75 -9.07
C ASN A 80 14.42 2.40 -9.35
N ILE A 81 13.40 1.56 -9.59
CA ILE A 81 12.01 1.99 -9.76
C ILE A 81 11.27 1.97 -8.42
N VAL A 82 10.34 2.90 -8.25
CA VAL A 82 9.48 2.95 -7.06
C VAL A 82 8.52 1.76 -7.08
N SER A 83 8.51 0.98 -6.00
CA SER A 83 7.69 -0.24 -5.90
C SER A 83 6.94 -0.37 -4.58
N LYS A 84 7.37 0.37 -3.55
CA LYS A 84 6.76 0.29 -2.21
C LYS A 84 6.66 1.67 -1.57
N ILE A 85 5.51 1.92 -0.95
CA ILE A 85 5.25 3.08 -0.11
C ILE A 85 4.95 2.59 1.30
N VAL A 86 5.49 3.26 2.30
CA VAL A 86 5.23 2.98 3.72
C VAL A 86 4.77 4.25 4.40
N VAL A 87 3.58 4.24 4.94
CA VAL A 87 3.04 5.33 5.76
C VAL A 87 3.24 4.97 7.23
N LEU A 88 3.87 5.84 7.96
CA LEU A 88 4.04 5.76 9.41
C LEU A 88 3.09 6.77 10.05
N PHE A 89 2.17 6.26 10.87
CA PHE A 89 1.33 7.11 11.71
C PHE A 89 2.08 7.47 13.00
N ASP A 90 1.57 8.43 13.74
CA ASP A 90 2.20 8.84 15.00
C ASP A 90 2.30 7.68 16.00
N ASP A 91 3.28 7.76 16.89
CA ASP A 91 3.41 6.82 18.00
C ASP A 91 2.20 6.99 18.93
N SER A 92 1.73 5.88 19.48
CA SER A 92 0.69 5.87 20.49
C SER A 92 1.24 5.46 21.85
N ASP A 93 0.62 5.98 22.90
CA ASP A 93 0.94 5.66 24.30
C ASP A 93 -0.09 4.72 24.94
N LYS A 94 -1.12 4.30 24.18
CA LYS A 94 -2.22 3.47 24.68
C LYS A 94 -2.66 2.43 23.67
N TRP A 95 -3.04 1.24 24.18
CA TRP A 95 -3.63 0.19 23.34
C TRP A 95 -4.96 0.62 22.71
N SER A 96 -5.84 1.25 23.50
CA SER A 96 -7.17 1.69 23.02
C SER A 96 -7.09 2.59 21.79
N ASP A 97 -6.09 3.47 21.73
CA ASP A 97 -5.90 4.38 20.61
C ASP A 97 -5.38 3.62 19.38
N LEU A 98 -4.39 2.74 19.55
CA LEU A 98 -3.88 1.86 18.48
C LEU A 98 -4.99 0.99 17.89
N GLU A 99 -5.79 0.35 18.75
CA GLU A 99 -6.87 -0.55 18.31
C GLU A 99 -7.97 0.23 17.58
N SER A 100 -8.33 1.41 18.08
CA SER A 100 -9.34 2.29 17.46
C SER A 100 -8.90 2.76 16.08
N ASP A 101 -7.68 3.28 15.99
CA ASP A 101 -7.13 3.79 14.73
C ASP A 101 -6.89 2.67 13.70
N TYR A 102 -6.39 1.51 14.15
CA TYR A 102 -6.25 0.34 13.30
C TYR A 102 -7.59 -0.13 12.72
N ASN A 103 -8.63 -0.22 13.57
CA ASN A 103 -9.96 -0.62 13.13
C ASN A 103 -10.57 0.39 12.15
N LEU A 104 -10.44 1.68 12.41
CA LEU A 104 -10.88 2.74 11.48
C LEU A 104 -10.18 2.63 10.13
N LEU A 105 -8.86 2.49 10.12
CA LEU A 105 -8.09 2.34 8.87
C LEU A 105 -8.45 1.04 8.14
N LYS A 106 -8.65 -0.07 8.86
CA LYS A 106 -9.11 -1.33 8.28
C LYS A 106 -10.49 -1.20 7.64
N GLU A 107 -11.42 -0.48 8.26
CA GLU A 107 -12.75 -0.20 7.71
C GLU A 107 -12.65 0.62 6.42
N LEU A 108 -11.90 1.73 6.41
CA LEU A 108 -11.68 2.57 5.24
C LEU A 108 -11.01 1.80 4.08
N LEU A 109 -10.05 0.92 4.39
CA LEU A 109 -9.41 0.06 3.40
C LEU A 109 -10.39 -0.98 2.86
N THR A 110 -11.26 -1.53 3.71
CA THR A 110 -12.30 -2.49 3.32
C THR A 110 -13.33 -1.84 2.39
N GLU A 111 -13.76 -0.62 2.69
CA GLU A 111 -14.67 0.14 1.82
C GLU A 111 -14.03 0.38 0.43
N LYS A 112 -12.74 0.70 0.39
CA LYS A 112 -12.07 1.07 -0.85
C LYS A 112 -11.58 -0.13 -1.68
N TYR A 113 -11.11 -1.19 -1.04
CA TYR A 113 -10.40 -2.30 -1.70
C TYR A 113 -11.11 -3.66 -1.53
N GLY A 114 -12.24 -3.71 -0.82
CA GLY A 114 -12.95 -4.95 -0.48
C GLY A 114 -12.39 -5.59 0.80
N ALA A 115 -12.96 -6.73 1.16
CA ALA A 115 -12.56 -7.45 2.38
C ALA A 115 -11.06 -7.85 2.35
N PRO A 116 -10.35 -7.77 3.50
CA PRO A 116 -8.98 -8.23 3.57
C PRO A 116 -8.87 -9.73 3.25
N ALA A 117 -7.85 -10.11 2.50
CA ALA A 117 -7.56 -11.51 2.16
C ALA A 117 -7.07 -12.30 3.38
N GLN A 118 -6.48 -11.62 4.34
CA GLN A 118 -6.01 -12.21 5.59
C GLN A 118 -6.10 -11.19 6.72
N VAL A 119 -6.53 -11.65 7.89
CA VAL A 119 -6.52 -10.87 9.14
C VAL A 119 -5.90 -11.75 10.23
N ILE A 120 -4.95 -11.21 10.95
CA ILE A 120 -4.35 -11.82 12.14
C ILE A 120 -4.39 -10.76 13.24
N GLU A 121 -5.13 -11.02 14.29
CA GLU A 121 -5.32 -10.11 15.42
C GLU A 121 -5.20 -10.94 16.70
N LYS A 122 -3.97 -11.09 17.18
CA LYS A 122 -3.69 -11.95 18.35
C LYS A 122 -2.52 -11.47 19.18
N PHE A 123 -2.57 -11.75 20.46
CA PHE A 123 -1.45 -11.70 21.39
C PHE A 123 -0.85 -13.09 21.55
N GLU A 124 0.46 -13.19 21.80
CA GLU A 124 1.11 -14.47 22.09
C GLU A 124 0.71 -15.02 23.46
N GLY A 125 0.47 -14.12 24.43
CA GLY A 125 -0.03 -14.42 25.76
C GLY A 125 -1.53 -14.18 25.93
N LYS A 126 -1.94 -14.03 27.19
CA LYS A 126 -3.32 -13.65 27.59
C LYS A 126 -3.27 -12.35 28.40
N PRO A 127 -3.16 -11.19 27.72
CA PRO A 127 -3.18 -9.91 28.41
C PRO A 127 -4.52 -9.73 29.15
N LEU A 128 -4.46 -9.24 30.40
CA LEU A 128 -5.63 -9.10 31.27
C LEU A 128 -6.36 -7.79 31.00
N ASP A 129 -5.61 -6.74 30.72
CA ASP A 129 -6.14 -5.39 30.49
C ASP A 129 -5.41 -4.66 29.36
N ASP A 130 -5.75 -3.41 29.10
CA ASP A 130 -5.17 -2.59 28.05
C ASP A 130 -3.69 -2.23 28.29
N ASN A 131 -3.24 -2.17 29.54
CA ASN A 131 -1.82 -1.96 29.85
C ASN A 131 -0.99 -3.18 29.48
N ASP A 132 -1.49 -4.38 29.80
CA ASP A 132 -0.87 -5.64 29.42
C ASP A 132 -0.79 -5.79 27.90
N LYS A 133 -1.88 -5.44 27.17
CA LYS A 133 -1.93 -5.44 25.71
C LYS A 133 -0.89 -4.48 25.13
N PHE A 134 -0.85 -3.25 25.66
CA PHE A 134 0.11 -2.25 25.22
C PHE A 134 1.56 -2.67 25.48
N PHE A 135 1.82 -3.30 26.62
CA PHE A 135 3.14 -3.87 26.92
C PHE A 135 3.52 -4.99 25.97
N ALA A 136 2.58 -5.89 25.64
CA ALA A 136 2.79 -6.96 24.66
C ALA A 136 3.15 -6.40 23.27
N VAL A 137 2.48 -5.31 22.83
CA VAL A 137 2.86 -4.62 21.58
C VAL A 137 4.27 -4.06 21.66
N LYS A 138 4.65 -3.42 22.77
CA LYS A 138 6.01 -2.88 22.95
C LYS A 138 7.07 -3.95 22.86
N MET A 139 6.78 -5.16 23.33
CA MET A 139 7.70 -6.31 23.35
C MET A 139 7.65 -7.15 22.08
N ASP A 140 6.85 -6.75 21.07
CA ASP A 140 6.61 -7.51 19.84
C ASP A 140 5.99 -8.89 20.09
N GLU A 141 5.20 -9.02 21.16
CA GLU A 141 4.49 -10.23 21.60
C GLU A 141 3.04 -10.26 21.09
N CYS A 142 2.79 -9.65 19.95
CA CYS A 142 1.50 -9.69 19.29
C CYS A 142 1.65 -9.64 17.77
N THR A 143 0.61 -10.11 17.06
CA THR A 143 0.46 -9.90 15.62
C THR A 143 -0.88 -9.24 15.36
N TRP A 144 -0.86 -8.01 14.88
CA TRP A 144 -2.03 -7.25 14.47
C TRP A 144 -1.83 -6.79 13.03
N ALA A 145 -2.39 -7.53 12.07
CA ALA A 145 -2.15 -7.33 10.65
C ALA A 145 -3.38 -7.65 9.81
N SER A 146 -3.65 -6.80 8.82
CA SER A 146 -4.64 -7.03 7.76
C SER A 146 -3.98 -6.88 6.40
N LEU A 147 -4.13 -7.90 5.53
CA LEU A 147 -3.60 -7.92 4.18
C LEU A 147 -4.74 -7.80 3.17
N PHE A 148 -4.70 -6.79 2.34
CA PHE A 148 -5.60 -6.57 1.21
C PHE A 148 -4.87 -6.90 -0.08
N LYS A 149 -5.43 -7.80 -0.88
CA LYS A 149 -4.91 -8.15 -2.20
C LYS A 149 -5.76 -7.49 -3.27
N THR A 150 -5.11 -6.76 -4.17
CA THR A 150 -5.74 -6.15 -5.33
C THR A 150 -5.11 -6.69 -6.61
N GLU A 151 -5.71 -6.40 -7.76
CA GLU A 151 -5.11 -6.75 -9.06
C GLU A 151 -3.76 -6.03 -9.28
N SER A 152 -3.63 -4.81 -8.73
CA SER A 152 -2.47 -3.93 -8.90
C SER A 152 -1.37 -4.12 -7.85
N GLY A 153 -1.63 -4.86 -6.75
CA GLY A 153 -0.66 -5.05 -5.68
C GLY A 153 -1.28 -5.34 -4.33
N ASP A 154 -0.44 -5.39 -3.31
CA ASP A 154 -0.82 -5.70 -1.93
C ASP A 154 -0.78 -4.45 -1.06
N ILE A 155 -1.73 -4.37 -0.12
CA ILE A 155 -1.78 -3.33 0.91
C ILE A 155 -1.83 -4.03 2.26
N GLU A 156 -0.91 -3.68 3.15
CA GLU A 156 -0.77 -4.29 4.46
C GLU A 156 -0.91 -3.21 5.54
N LEU A 157 -1.83 -3.41 6.46
CA LEU A 157 -2.03 -2.59 7.66
C LEU A 157 -1.57 -3.38 8.87
N VAL A 158 -0.66 -2.82 9.68
CA VAL A 158 -0.13 -3.49 10.87
C VAL A 158 -0.01 -2.54 12.05
N ILE A 159 -0.16 -3.08 13.27
CA ILE A 159 0.38 -2.47 14.48
C ILE A 159 1.78 -3.04 14.68
N HIS A 160 2.77 -2.19 14.86
CA HIS A 160 4.17 -2.57 15.02
C HIS A 160 4.86 -1.68 16.04
N SER A 161 5.84 -2.23 16.74
CA SER A 161 6.67 -1.50 17.67
C SER A 161 8.11 -1.43 17.16
N GLU A 162 8.65 -0.23 17.06
CA GLU A 162 10.05 -0.01 16.75
C GLU A 162 10.68 0.80 17.87
N ASN A 163 11.76 0.30 18.47
CA ASN A 163 12.42 0.94 19.63
C ASN A 163 11.44 1.21 20.79
N PHE A 164 10.56 0.25 21.09
CA PHE A 164 9.51 0.33 22.13
C PHE A 164 8.48 1.45 21.89
N LYS A 165 8.33 1.90 20.66
CA LYS A 165 7.34 2.90 20.23
C LYS A 165 6.31 2.26 19.33
N PRO A 166 5.14 1.86 19.86
CA PRO A 166 4.05 1.31 19.09
C PRO A 166 3.42 2.34 18.17
N ARG A 167 3.16 1.93 16.94
CA ARG A 167 2.48 2.73 15.92
C ARG A 167 1.74 1.86 14.91
N ILE A 168 0.91 2.48 14.13
CA ILE A 168 0.32 1.86 12.95
C ILE A 168 1.24 2.12 11.75
N ILE A 169 1.37 1.12 10.90
CA ILE A 169 2.11 1.20 9.64
C ILE A 169 1.19 0.69 8.52
N LEU A 170 1.12 1.44 7.43
CA LEU A 170 0.41 1.03 6.22
C LEU A 170 1.40 0.93 5.07
N ARG A 171 1.45 -0.23 4.43
CA ARG A 171 2.39 -0.55 3.35
C ARG A 171 1.63 -0.81 2.06
N TYR A 172 2.03 -0.13 0.99
CA TYR A 172 1.59 -0.39 -0.38
C TYR A 172 2.73 -1.03 -1.14
N ARG A 173 2.48 -2.14 -1.82
CA ARG A 173 3.46 -2.82 -2.66
C ARG A 173 2.89 -3.00 -4.05
N ASP A 174 3.48 -2.34 -5.04
CA ASP A 174 3.09 -2.46 -6.44
C ASP A 174 3.49 -3.82 -7.00
N LYS A 175 2.54 -4.51 -7.65
CA LYS A 175 2.75 -5.86 -8.19
C LYS A 175 3.64 -5.82 -9.42
N ILE A 176 3.39 -4.90 -10.35
CA ILE A 176 4.08 -4.82 -11.65
C ILE A 176 5.58 -4.59 -11.42
N ASN A 177 5.93 -3.59 -10.62
CA ASN A 177 7.33 -3.25 -10.37
C ASN A 177 8.04 -4.30 -9.51
N THR A 178 7.33 -4.94 -8.59
CA THR A 178 7.87 -6.07 -7.82
C THR A 178 8.17 -7.26 -8.74
N GLU A 179 7.28 -7.57 -9.69
CA GLU A 179 7.47 -8.67 -10.62
C GLU A 179 8.57 -8.37 -11.64
N LYS A 180 8.65 -7.15 -12.20
CA LYS A 180 9.76 -6.74 -13.09
C LYS A 180 11.13 -7.00 -12.46
N VAL A 181 11.30 -6.62 -11.19
CA VAL A 181 12.56 -6.83 -10.47
C VAL A 181 12.83 -8.32 -10.24
N ARG A 182 11.80 -9.09 -9.93
CA ARG A 182 11.94 -10.54 -9.77
C ARG A 182 12.36 -11.21 -11.07
N GLN A 183 11.73 -10.84 -12.19
CA GLN A 183 12.10 -11.38 -13.51
C GLN A 183 13.55 -11.08 -13.86
N GLN A 184 14.00 -9.85 -13.66
CA GLN A 184 15.39 -9.50 -13.88
C GLN A 184 16.36 -10.29 -12.99
N ALA A 185 16.02 -10.48 -11.72
CA ALA A 185 16.84 -11.27 -10.81
C ALA A 185 16.92 -12.76 -11.25
N LEU A 186 15.86 -13.28 -11.87
CA LEU A 186 15.85 -14.65 -12.42
C LEU A 186 16.70 -14.78 -13.68
N GLU A 187 16.78 -13.72 -14.50
CA GLU A 187 17.65 -13.69 -15.70
C GLU A 187 19.14 -13.65 -15.35
N ASP A 188 19.49 -13.18 -14.13
CA ASP A 188 20.87 -13.11 -13.63
C ASP A 188 21.35 -14.45 -13.01
N LEU A 189 20.45 -15.44 -12.81
CA LEU A 189 20.75 -16.77 -12.25
C LEU A 189 21.01 -17.83 -13.32
#